data_c8b136cefa321531b29df08fe8d8bbb9
#
_entry.id   c8b136cefa321531b29df08fe8d8bbb9
#
_cell.length_a   1.000
_cell.length_b   1.000
_cell.length_c   1.000
_cell.angle_alpha   90.00
_cell.angle_beta   90.00
_cell.angle_gamma   90.00
#
_symmetry.space_group_name_H-M   'P 1'
#
loop_
_entity.id
_entity.type
_entity.pdbx_description
1 polymer ?
#
loop_
_entity_poly.entity_id
_entity_poly.type
_entity_poly.pdbx_seq_one_letter_code
_entity_poly.pdbx_strand_id
1 'polypeptide(L)'
;MPRLRLKIIAILCPKDKDTSPTDYEILNSIKGVGINTIAAFMACVGSVERFSNSAKLISYIGFYPRIFESGSYRKQSPSIQKAGPKELRYMLYLTSVASIKHNPQLRKYYLDRVSAGMPAKKALIKVAVKIAKIMYSLLKEKQVYDPVKVFYQNNICPLVA
;
A
#
# COMPACT_ATOMS: atom_id res chain seq x y z
N MET A 1 -3.79 -0.99 -26.25
CA MET A 1 -2.81 -1.54 -25.29
C MET A 1 -3.31 -2.80 -24.52
N PRO A 2 -4.22 -3.65 -25.04
CA PRO A 2 -4.69 -4.84 -24.32
C PRO A 2 -3.64 -5.97 -24.24
N ARG A 3 -2.79 -6.12 -25.25
CA ARG A 3 -1.78 -7.21 -25.32
C ARG A 3 -0.73 -7.16 -24.20
N LEU A 4 -0.31 -5.98 -23.77
CA LEU A 4 0.66 -5.83 -22.68
C LEU A 4 0.06 -6.22 -21.31
N ARG A 5 -1.21 -5.84 -21.07
CA ARG A 5 -1.95 -6.23 -19.86
C ARG A 5 -2.09 -7.75 -19.75
N LEU A 6 -2.42 -8.44 -20.84
CA LEU A 6 -2.55 -9.90 -20.88
C LEU A 6 -1.21 -10.60 -20.59
N LYS A 7 -0.10 -10.09 -21.14
CA LYS A 7 1.24 -10.63 -20.85
C LYS A 7 1.64 -10.45 -19.39
N ILE A 8 1.35 -9.28 -18.80
CA ILE A 8 1.63 -9.02 -17.38
C ILE A 8 0.79 -9.95 -16.49
N ILE A 9 -0.50 -10.15 -16.81
CA ILE A 9 -1.37 -11.08 -16.07
C ILE A 9 -0.85 -12.51 -16.18
N ALA A 10 -0.42 -12.96 -17.35
CA ALA A 10 0.11 -14.30 -17.54
C ALA A 10 1.40 -14.57 -16.73
N ILE A 11 2.24 -13.54 -16.53
CA ILE A 11 3.46 -13.64 -15.71
C ILE A 11 3.12 -13.59 -14.21
N LEU A 12 2.13 -12.80 -13.81
CA LEU A 12 1.75 -12.62 -12.41
C LEU A 12 0.83 -13.71 -11.88
N CYS A 13 0.17 -14.46 -12.76
CA CYS A 13 -0.76 -15.53 -12.41
C CYS A 13 -0.38 -16.81 -13.16
N PRO A 14 0.69 -17.53 -12.76
CA PRO A 14 0.91 -18.89 -13.20
C PRO A 14 -0.31 -19.70 -12.75
N LYS A 15 -0.98 -20.36 -13.71
CA LYS A 15 -2.14 -21.21 -13.46
C LYS A 15 -1.70 -22.53 -12.85
N ASP A 16 -1.18 -22.49 -11.64
CA ASP A 16 -1.02 -23.71 -10.84
C ASP A 16 -2.36 -24.02 -10.17
N LYS A 17 -2.76 -25.30 -10.30
CA LYS A 17 -4.09 -25.82 -9.93
C LYS A 17 -4.32 -25.93 -8.41
N ASP A 18 -3.59 -25.21 -7.59
CA ASP A 18 -3.83 -25.15 -6.16
C ASP A 18 -4.95 -24.15 -5.83
N THR A 19 -5.88 -24.57 -5.01
CA THR A 19 -7.13 -23.92 -4.63
C THR A 19 -6.96 -22.63 -3.83
N SER A 20 -5.72 -22.19 -3.59
CA SER A 20 -5.41 -20.94 -2.89
C SER A 20 -5.36 -19.76 -3.86
N PRO A 21 -5.91 -18.58 -3.49
CA PRO A 21 -5.88 -17.41 -4.35
C PRO A 21 -4.43 -16.97 -4.59
N THR A 22 -4.11 -16.69 -5.84
CA THR A 22 -2.77 -16.20 -6.22
C THR A 22 -2.53 -14.81 -5.63
N ASP A 23 -1.26 -14.44 -5.42
CA ASP A 23 -0.87 -13.12 -4.91
C ASP A 23 -1.47 -11.99 -5.75
N TYR A 24 -1.59 -12.21 -7.07
CA TYR A 24 -2.25 -11.27 -7.98
C TYR A 24 -3.75 -11.13 -7.67
N GLU A 25 -4.47 -12.23 -7.50
CA GLU A 25 -5.91 -12.20 -7.20
C GLU A 25 -6.20 -11.53 -5.85
N ILE A 26 -5.37 -11.83 -4.84
CA ILE A 26 -5.44 -11.18 -3.52
C ILE A 26 -5.31 -9.66 -3.68
N LEU A 27 -4.29 -9.18 -4.37
CA LEU A 27 -4.06 -7.73 -4.52
C LEU A 27 -5.08 -7.07 -5.44
N ASN A 28 -5.56 -7.77 -6.48
CA ASN A 28 -6.57 -7.26 -7.42
C ASN A 28 -7.96 -7.11 -6.78
N SER A 29 -8.20 -7.79 -5.66
CA SER A 29 -9.45 -7.66 -4.90
C SER A 29 -9.61 -6.28 -4.24
N ILE A 30 -8.51 -5.52 -4.06
CA ILE A 30 -8.55 -4.18 -3.46
C ILE A 30 -9.08 -3.18 -4.47
N LYS A 31 -10.29 -2.65 -4.24
CA LYS A 31 -10.89 -1.64 -5.13
C LYS A 31 -10.01 -0.40 -5.23
N GLY A 32 -9.60 -0.05 -6.47
CA GLY A 32 -8.75 1.09 -6.77
C GLY A 32 -7.27 0.75 -6.94
N VAL A 33 -6.86 -0.49 -6.70
CA VAL A 33 -5.51 -0.98 -7.01
C VAL A 33 -5.51 -1.57 -8.41
N GLY A 34 -4.70 -0.99 -9.30
CA GLY A 34 -4.60 -1.42 -10.70
C GLY A 34 -3.43 -2.37 -10.93
N ILE A 35 -3.48 -3.10 -12.07
CA ILE A 35 -2.45 -4.08 -12.45
C ILE A 35 -1.03 -3.51 -12.45
N ASN A 36 -0.84 -2.27 -12.87
CA ASN A 36 0.49 -1.65 -12.90
C ASN A 36 1.06 -1.48 -11.48
N THR A 37 0.19 -1.19 -10.50
CA THR A 37 0.59 -1.07 -9.09
C THR A 37 0.92 -2.43 -8.51
N ILE A 38 0.14 -3.46 -8.85
CA ILE A 38 0.39 -4.85 -8.43
C ILE A 38 1.73 -5.31 -8.98
N ALA A 39 1.97 -5.11 -10.29
CA ALA A 39 3.22 -5.47 -10.94
C ALA A 39 4.43 -4.74 -10.31
N ALA A 40 4.33 -3.43 -10.09
CA ALA A 40 5.38 -2.65 -9.43
C ALA A 40 5.62 -3.12 -7.99
N PHE A 41 4.55 -3.45 -7.26
CA PHE A 41 4.67 -3.96 -5.90
C PHE A 41 5.37 -5.32 -5.87
N MET A 42 4.92 -6.27 -6.67
CA MET A 42 5.52 -7.61 -6.73
C MET A 42 6.96 -7.56 -7.23
N ALA A 43 7.28 -6.75 -8.24
CA ALA A 43 8.63 -6.60 -8.75
C ALA A 43 9.61 -5.97 -7.74
N CYS A 44 9.18 -4.93 -7.01
CA CYS A 44 10.05 -4.23 -6.07
C CYS A 44 10.13 -4.88 -4.70
N VAL A 45 9.03 -5.49 -4.22
CA VAL A 45 8.94 -6.10 -2.89
C VAL A 45 9.40 -7.56 -2.93
N GLY A 46 9.07 -8.29 -4.00
CA GLY A 46 9.24 -9.74 -4.08
C GLY A 46 8.36 -10.44 -3.04
N SER A 47 8.93 -11.30 -2.21
CA SER A 47 8.19 -11.92 -1.11
C SER A 47 7.99 -10.96 0.06
N VAL A 48 6.76 -10.89 0.58
CA VAL A 48 6.42 -10.10 1.78
C VAL A 48 7.02 -10.70 3.05
N GLU A 49 7.36 -11.99 3.03
CA GLU A 49 7.95 -12.73 4.14
C GLU A 49 9.32 -12.18 4.59
N ARG A 50 10.05 -11.53 3.68
CA ARG A 50 11.32 -10.84 3.99
C ARG A 50 11.17 -9.67 4.97
N PHE A 51 9.95 -9.20 5.21
CA PHE A 51 9.67 -8.11 6.14
C PHE A 51 8.99 -8.66 7.39
N SER A 52 9.59 -8.43 8.54
CA SER A 52 9.04 -8.90 9.83
C SER A 52 7.70 -8.24 10.17
N ASN A 53 7.47 -7.02 9.68
CA ASN A 53 6.20 -6.30 9.87
C ASN A 53 5.95 -5.27 8.76
N SER A 54 4.73 -4.75 8.70
CA SER A 54 4.35 -3.73 7.72
C SER A 54 5.14 -2.42 7.85
N ALA A 55 5.65 -2.07 9.05
CA ALA A 55 6.46 -0.88 9.25
C ALA A 55 7.81 -0.97 8.54
N LYS A 56 8.43 -2.16 8.53
CA LYS A 56 9.67 -2.41 7.78
C LYS A 56 9.45 -2.27 6.27
N LEU A 57 8.33 -2.76 5.75
CA LEU A 57 7.96 -2.55 4.35
C LEU A 57 7.79 -1.05 4.04
N ILE A 58 7.08 -0.29 4.88
CA ILE A 58 6.89 1.16 4.69
C ILE A 58 8.23 1.91 4.74
N SER A 59 9.14 1.48 5.61
CA SER A 59 10.51 2.00 5.66
C SER A 59 11.27 1.71 4.36
N TYR A 60 11.19 0.47 3.87
CA TYR A 60 11.79 0.07 2.59
C TYR A 60 11.25 0.88 1.41
N ILE A 61 9.95 1.13 1.35
CA ILE A 61 9.32 1.99 0.33
C ILE A 61 9.77 3.45 0.48
N GLY A 62 10.17 3.89 1.68
CA GLY A 62 10.62 5.24 1.95
C GLY A 62 9.51 6.24 2.22
N PHE A 63 8.36 5.79 2.75
CA PHE A 63 7.25 6.64 3.16
C PHE A 63 7.36 7.18 4.61
N TYR A 64 8.45 6.89 5.31
CA TYR A 64 8.69 7.45 6.64
C TYR A 64 9.04 8.94 6.56
N PRO A 65 8.62 9.75 7.55
CA PRO A 65 9.10 11.12 7.67
C PRO A 65 10.61 11.12 7.89
N ARG A 66 11.29 12.09 7.29
CA ARG A 66 12.72 12.29 7.51
C ARG A 66 12.91 12.86 8.92
N ILE A 67 13.71 12.20 9.74
CA ILE A 67 14.07 12.65 11.09
C ILE A 67 15.50 13.20 11.01
N PHE A 68 15.69 14.41 11.48
CA PHE A 68 17.00 15.00 11.70
C PHE A 68 17.28 14.98 13.20
N GLU A 69 18.31 14.28 13.60
CA GLU A 69 18.82 14.26 14.97
C GLU A 69 20.21 14.90 14.96
N SER A 70 20.41 15.96 15.71
CA SER A 70 21.69 16.59 15.95
C SER A 70 21.80 16.92 17.44
N GLY A 71 22.56 16.12 18.17
CA GLY A 71 22.69 16.26 19.61
C GLY A 71 21.35 16.17 20.35
N SER A 72 21.02 17.17 21.15
CA SER A 72 19.74 17.26 21.89
C SER A 72 18.57 17.75 21.05
N TYR A 73 18.75 18.04 19.75
CA TYR A 73 17.71 18.60 18.89
C TYR A 73 17.17 17.56 17.91
N ARG A 74 15.88 17.20 18.08
CA ARG A 74 15.16 16.26 17.21
C ARG A 74 14.06 16.98 16.45
N LYS A 75 14.21 17.12 15.13
CA LYS A 75 13.19 17.73 14.25
C LYS A 75 12.70 16.74 13.21
N GLN A 76 11.39 16.51 13.18
CA GLN A 76 10.77 15.81 12.06
C GLN A 76 10.64 16.73 10.85
N SER A 77 11.22 16.32 9.73
CA SER A 77 10.99 17.01 8.47
C SER A 77 9.55 16.79 7.97
N PRO A 78 8.90 17.79 7.36
CA PRO A 78 7.62 17.60 6.69
C PRO A 78 7.70 16.70 5.45
N SER A 79 8.91 16.34 5.00
CA SER A 79 9.14 15.49 3.82
C SER A 79 9.36 14.03 4.18
N ILE A 80 9.00 13.13 3.26
CA ILE A 80 9.29 11.69 3.36
C ILE A 80 10.76 11.41 3.00
N GLN A 81 11.31 10.30 3.53
CA GLN A 81 12.72 9.95 3.38
C GLN A 81 13.13 9.63 1.93
N LYS A 82 12.22 9.07 1.11
CA LYS A 82 12.43 8.72 -0.32
C LYS A 82 13.58 7.72 -0.57
N ALA A 83 13.98 6.94 0.42
CA ALA A 83 15.14 6.04 0.32
C ALA A 83 14.91 4.78 -0.53
N GLY A 84 13.66 4.39 -0.76
CA GLY A 84 13.30 3.17 -1.48
C GLY A 84 12.97 3.35 -2.97
N PRO A 85 12.39 2.33 -3.63
CA PRO A 85 12.08 2.33 -5.06
C PRO A 85 11.16 3.49 -5.44
N LYS A 86 11.61 4.36 -6.33
CA LYS A 86 10.89 5.55 -6.78
C LYS A 86 9.59 5.16 -7.51
N GLU A 87 9.67 4.15 -8.35
CA GLU A 87 8.57 3.66 -9.18
C GLU A 87 7.43 3.15 -8.33
N LEU A 88 7.74 2.35 -7.31
CA LEU A 88 6.73 1.82 -6.38
C LEU A 88 6.04 2.94 -5.59
N ARG A 89 6.80 3.93 -5.09
CA ARG A 89 6.20 5.10 -4.42
C ARG A 89 5.27 5.87 -5.34
N TYR A 90 5.67 6.09 -6.58
CA TYR A 90 4.87 6.80 -7.57
C TYR A 90 3.57 6.03 -7.88
N MET A 91 3.66 4.71 -8.11
CA MET A 91 2.48 3.88 -8.36
C MET A 91 1.52 3.85 -7.16
N LEU A 92 2.04 3.72 -5.94
CA LEU A 92 1.21 3.77 -4.73
C LEU A 92 0.55 5.15 -4.53
N TYR A 93 1.24 6.23 -4.88
CA TYR A 93 0.64 7.57 -4.85
C TYR A 93 -0.51 7.70 -5.86
N LEU A 94 -0.31 7.28 -7.12
CA LEU A 94 -1.38 7.27 -8.13
C LEU A 94 -2.55 6.38 -7.70
N THR A 95 -2.25 5.21 -7.13
CA THR A 95 -3.27 4.31 -6.58
C THR A 95 -4.06 4.98 -5.45
N SER A 96 -3.42 5.77 -4.60
CA SER A 96 -4.13 6.48 -3.53
C SER A 96 -5.16 7.47 -4.10
N VAL A 97 -4.83 8.18 -5.19
CA VAL A 97 -5.75 9.08 -5.89
C VAL A 97 -6.92 8.32 -6.51
N ALA A 98 -6.65 7.18 -7.15
CA ALA A 98 -7.69 6.33 -7.73
C ALA A 98 -8.58 5.69 -6.65
N SER A 99 -7.98 5.19 -5.58
CA SER A 99 -8.71 4.49 -4.50
C SER A 99 -9.69 5.38 -3.75
N ILE A 100 -9.41 6.68 -3.60
CA ILE A 100 -10.36 7.63 -3.00
C ILE A 100 -11.66 7.73 -3.82
N LYS A 101 -11.59 7.50 -5.14
CA LYS A 101 -12.77 7.53 -6.01
C LYS A 101 -13.57 6.21 -5.97
N HIS A 102 -12.89 5.08 -5.82
CA HIS A 102 -13.47 3.75 -6.01
C HIS A 102 -13.68 2.95 -4.70
N ASN A 103 -13.07 3.39 -3.59
CA ASN A 103 -13.17 2.72 -2.30
C ASN A 103 -13.71 3.68 -1.23
N PRO A 104 -14.96 3.49 -0.77
CA PRO A 104 -15.60 4.38 0.19
C PRO A 104 -14.84 4.49 1.53
N GLN A 105 -14.24 3.39 1.99
CA GLN A 105 -13.53 3.35 3.27
C GLN A 105 -12.22 4.16 3.20
N LEU A 106 -11.47 4.04 2.09
CA LEU A 106 -10.26 4.84 1.87
C LEU A 106 -10.59 6.31 1.62
N ARG A 107 -11.74 6.59 1.00
CA ARG A 107 -12.26 7.95 0.86
C ARG A 107 -12.56 8.57 2.22
N LYS A 108 -13.29 7.83 3.10
CA LYS A 108 -13.56 8.27 4.46
C LYS A 108 -12.27 8.55 5.21
N TYR A 109 -11.32 7.61 5.19
CA TYR A 109 -10.01 7.78 5.83
C TYR A 109 -9.26 9.03 5.34
N TYR A 110 -9.34 9.34 4.04
CA TYR A 110 -8.76 10.56 3.46
C TYR A 110 -9.46 11.82 3.99
N LEU A 111 -10.79 11.86 3.95
CA LEU A 111 -11.60 13.01 4.38
C LEU A 111 -11.40 13.29 5.87
N ASP A 112 -11.37 12.28 6.71
CA ASP A 112 -11.11 12.41 8.16
C ASP A 112 -9.75 13.09 8.43
N ARG A 113 -8.74 12.82 7.59
CA ARG A 113 -7.42 13.47 7.71
C ARG A 113 -7.41 14.91 7.23
N VAL A 114 -8.13 15.21 6.15
CA VAL A 114 -8.24 16.56 5.62
C VAL A 114 -9.07 17.45 6.56
N SER A 115 -10.17 16.94 7.10
CA SER A 115 -11.00 17.66 8.08
C SER A 115 -10.25 17.94 9.39
N ALA A 116 -9.29 17.06 9.75
CA ALA A 116 -8.39 17.30 10.88
C ALA A 116 -7.25 18.30 10.57
N GLY A 117 -7.34 19.05 9.46
CA GLY A 117 -6.39 20.11 9.08
C GLY A 117 -5.14 19.60 8.34
N MET A 118 -5.09 18.33 7.93
CA MET A 118 -3.92 17.81 7.19
C MET A 118 -3.96 18.28 5.73
N PRO A 119 -2.85 18.83 5.17
CA PRO A 119 -2.77 19.17 3.75
C PRO A 119 -3.10 17.98 2.85
N ALA A 120 -3.88 18.19 1.78
CA ALA A 120 -4.37 17.15 0.87
C ALA A 120 -3.28 16.20 0.35
N LYS A 121 -2.11 16.74 -0.04
CA LYS A 121 -0.97 15.91 -0.47
C LYS A 121 -0.43 14.99 0.62
N LYS A 122 -0.38 15.46 1.88
CA LYS A 122 0.03 14.63 3.01
C LYS A 122 -1.02 13.55 3.31
N ALA A 123 -2.31 13.88 3.24
CA ALA A 123 -3.40 12.94 3.41
C ALA A 123 -3.34 11.83 2.34
N LEU A 124 -3.06 12.17 1.07
CA LEU A 124 -2.84 11.17 -0.01
C LEU A 124 -1.68 10.23 0.29
N ILE A 125 -0.56 10.73 0.81
CA ILE A 125 0.57 9.87 1.22
C ILE A 125 0.15 8.93 2.36
N LYS A 126 -0.66 9.39 3.31
CA LYS A 126 -1.19 8.52 4.38
C LYS A 126 -2.11 7.43 3.83
N VAL A 127 -2.92 7.74 2.80
CA VAL A 127 -3.71 6.72 2.09
C VAL A 127 -2.80 5.73 1.37
N ALA A 128 -1.75 6.18 0.68
CA ALA A 128 -0.78 5.30 0.02
C ALA A 128 -0.09 4.35 1.01
N VAL A 129 0.31 4.86 2.18
CA VAL A 129 0.85 4.05 3.29
C VAL A 129 -0.18 3.03 3.78
N LYS A 130 -1.46 3.43 3.94
CA LYS A 130 -2.54 2.52 4.35
C LYS A 130 -2.73 1.40 3.34
N ILE A 131 -2.75 1.72 2.03
CA ILE A 131 -2.86 0.73 0.95
C ILE A 131 -1.69 -0.25 1.00
N ALA A 132 -0.45 0.23 1.11
CA ALA A 132 0.72 -0.65 1.18
C ALA A 132 0.68 -1.59 2.40
N LYS A 133 0.18 -1.13 3.55
CA LYS A 133 -0.02 -1.98 4.73
C LYS A 133 -1.11 -3.03 4.51
N ILE A 134 -2.22 -2.65 3.87
CA ILE A 134 -3.29 -3.60 3.49
C ILE A 134 -2.74 -4.67 2.56
N MET A 135 -2.02 -4.29 1.50
CA MET A 135 -1.38 -5.23 0.57
C MET A 135 -0.45 -6.20 1.30
N TYR A 136 0.36 -5.71 2.24
CA TYR A 136 1.23 -6.54 3.07
C TYR A 136 0.45 -7.57 3.90
N SER A 137 -0.58 -7.12 4.64
CA SER A 137 -1.37 -8.02 5.51
C SER A 137 -2.10 -9.08 4.71
N LEU A 138 -2.74 -8.70 3.60
CA LEU A 138 -3.47 -9.64 2.74
C LEU A 138 -2.55 -10.72 2.15
N LEU A 139 -1.37 -10.34 1.69
CA LEU A 139 -0.39 -11.30 1.16
C LEU A 139 0.16 -12.21 2.25
N LYS A 140 0.40 -11.68 3.45
CA LYS A 140 0.90 -12.48 4.57
C LYS A 140 -0.12 -13.50 5.08
N GLU A 141 -1.40 -13.12 5.09
CA GLU A 141 -2.51 -13.96 5.55
C GLU A 141 -3.15 -14.78 4.43
N LYS A 142 -2.71 -14.58 3.16
CA LYS A 142 -3.28 -15.21 1.96
C LYS A 142 -4.81 -15.03 1.87
N GLN A 143 -5.30 -13.84 2.22
CA GLN A 143 -6.72 -13.53 2.25
C GLN A 143 -7.09 -12.48 1.20
N VAL A 144 -8.33 -12.60 0.69
CA VAL A 144 -8.92 -11.61 -0.22
C VAL A 144 -9.37 -10.38 0.58
N TYR A 145 -9.37 -9.22 -0.05
CA TYR A 145 -9.72 -7.96 0.60
C TYR A 145 -11.18 -7.95 1.08
N ASP A 146 -11.36 -7.80 2.38
CA ASP A 146 -12.65 -7.58 3.03
C ASP A 146 -12.63 -6.20 3.74
N PRO A 147 -13.46 -5.23 3.26
CA PRO A 147 -13.52 -3.91 3.86
C PRO A 147 -13.88 -3.93 5.36
N VAL A 148 -14.73 -4.86 5.78
CA VAL A 148 -15.19 -4.96 7.17
C VAL A 148 -14.03 -5.38 8.08
N LYS A 149 -13.28 -6.41 7.70
CA LYS A 149 -12.11 -6.87 8.46
C LYS A 149 -11.02 -5.82 8.53
N VAL A 150 -10.76 -5.11 7.43
CA VAL A 150 -9.65 -4.13 7.34
C VAL A 150 -9.92 -2.85 8.13
N PHE A 151 -11.18 -2.40 8.24
CA PHE A 151 -11.50 -1.10 8.83
C PHE A 151 -12.27 -1.17 10.14
N TYR A 152 -13.03 -2.24 10.39
CA TYR A 152 -13.91 -2.36 11.54
C TYR A 152 -13.51 -3.43 12.56
N GLN A 153 -12.84 -4.50 12.11
CA GLN A 153 -12.25 -5.49 13.01
C GLN A 153 -10.75 -5.19 13.11
N ASN A 154 -10.30 -4.51 14.15
CA ASN A 154 -8.93 -4.05 14.41
C ASN A 154 -7.83 -5.13 14.39
N ASN A 155 -8.09 -6.34 13.86
CA ASN A 155 -7.21 -7.49 13.95
C ASN A 155 -6.19 -7.62 12.81
N ILE A 156 -6.39 -6.97 11.65
CA ILE A 156 -5.47 -7.08 10.50
C ILE A 156 -4.55 -5.86 10.39
N CYS A 157 -4.90 -4.77 11.03
CA CYS A 157 -4.06 -3.60 11.05
C CYS A 157 -4.20 -2.93 12.43
N PRO A 158 -3.33 -3.23 13.39
CA PRO A 158 -3.21 -2.39 14.58
C PRO A 158 -2.68 -1.04 14.10
N LEU A 159 -3.59 -0.21 13.68
CA LEU A 159 -3.30 1.07 13.05
C LEU A 159 -4.06 2.14 13.74
N VAL A 160 -3.68 2.39 14.96
CA VAL A 160 -3.72 3.74 15.52
C VAL A 160 -2.76 3.83 16.68
N ALA A 161 -1.66 4.38 16.50
CA ALA A 161 -1.01 5.30 17.40
C ALA A 161 -0.12 6.19 16.55
#